data_c536c2bc2667f7e461c6c28603c6f72d
#
_entry.id   c536c2bc2667f7e461c6c28603c6f72d
#
_cell.length_a   1.000
_cell.length_b   1.000
_cell.length_c   1.000
_cell.angle_alpha   90.00
_cell.angle_beta   90.00
_cell.angle_gamma   90.00
#
_symmetry.space_group_name_H-M   'P 1'
#
loop_
_entity.id
_entity.type
_entity.pdbx_description
1 polymer ?
#
loop_
_entity_poly.entity_id
_entity_poly.type
_entity_poly.pdbx_seq_one_letter_code
_entity_poly.pdbx_strand_id
1 'polypeptide(L)'
;MTLATTADRARPEPNRLAGMSWAHFLNDGAANYLPGVLPAILISLNLSVALAGTIMAALLIGQALQPLVGLLADRLGGRLMVVAGLAGSSLGGALVGFVSGLWSLLGVLALIGISNSFFHPQALAGIRQLGGSRPGMAMSIFMVGGEVGRGLWPALASWVVVQWGLGYLWVLTLPALFSLPLLLRWAPRLPARTAEATPIAWRDHAGPVTRLVAFSTLRSLMIFTVVTFVPLAWTQAGGALTTGASFITVMLLVGVIGNVGGGHLSDKVGRRPLLIAAMALASAMLAAFLLSSGGWLWVVLGVLGICLFATLPLGVLVAQDILPENRSLGSGLALGLSNGLAALGIMALGPVAAAWGPTVPLWIALAGGVISVPLAIGLPEHVTPSRQA
;
A
#
# COMPACT_ATOMS: atom_id res chain seq x y z
N MET A 1 -15.68 28.89 36.45
CA MET A 1 -14.84 27.78 35.93
C MET A 1 -15.78 26.60 35.74
N THR A 2 -16.55 26.63 34.65
CA THR A 2 -17.58 25.65 34.30
C THR A 2 -16.88 24.47 33.64
N LEU A 3 -16.89 23.33 34.31
CA LEU A 3 -16.47 22.04 33.77
C LEU A 3 -17.30 21.79 32.51
N ALA A 4 -16.64 21.76 31.38
CA ALA A 4 -17.24 21.32 30.12
C ALA A 4 -17.76 19.89 30.33
N THR A 5 -19.07 19.80 30.41
CA THR A 5 -19.86 18.57 30.42
C THR A 5 -19.36 17.65 29.30
N THR A 6 -19.30 16.37 29.58
CA THR A 6 -19.05 15.24 28.67
C THR A 6 -19.93 15.36 27.43
N ALA A 7 -19.53 16.26 26.52
CA ALA A 7 -20.23 16.55 25.28
C ALA A 7 -20.23 15.30 24.42
N ASP A 8 -21.45 14.81 24.25
CA ASP A 8 -21.97 14.13 23.06
C ASP A 8 -20.89 13.43 22.19
N ARG A 9 -20.40 12.29 22.68
CA ARG A 9 -19.60 11.40 21.84
C ARG A 9 -20.52 10.92 20.76
N ALA A 10 -20.40 11.51 19.57
CA ALA A 10 -21.22 11.17 18.41
C ALA A 10 -21.38 9.65 18.31
N ARG A 11 -22.59 9.19 18.08
CA ARG A 11 -22.88 7.76 17.92
C ARG A 11 -22.15 7.25 16.67
N PRO A 12 -21.57 6.02 16.71
CA PRO A 12 -21.00 5.41 15.53
C PRO A 12 -22.03 5.35 14.38
N GLU A 13 -21.59 5.62 13.16
CA GLU A 13 -22.43 5.54 11.96
C GLU A 13 -22.08 4.28 11.14
N PRO A 14 -22.55 3.08 11.52
CA PRO A 14 -22.09 1.81 10.97
C PRO A 14 -22.34 1.67 9.47
N ASN A 15 -23.47 2.16 8.98
CA ASN A 15 -23.83 2.08 7.55
C ASN A 15 -22.89 2.93 6.68
N ARG A 16 -22.52 4.11 7.15
CA ARG A 16 -21.56 4.97 6.44
C ARG A 16 -20.15 4.41 6.53
N LEU A 17 -19.77 3.83 7.68
CA LEU A 17 -18.51 3.15 7.85
C LEU A 17 -18.39 1.95 6.89
N ALA A 18 -19.41 1.10 6.81
CA ALA A 18 -19.45 -0.02 5.87
C ALA A 18 -19.35 0.46 4.42
N GLY A 19 -20.08 1.51 4.05
CA GLY A 19 -20.01 2.11 2.72
C GLY A 19 -18.64 2.68 2.37
N MET A 20 -17.99 3.35 3.33
CA MET A 20 -16.62 3.86 3.14
C MET A 20 -15.59 2.72 3.05
N SER A 21 -15.76 1.63 3.84
CA SER A 21 -14.89 0.45 3.75
C SER A 21 -15.07 -0.29 2.41
N TRP A 22 -16.28 -0.35 1.91
CA TRP A 22 -16.58 -0.84 0.57
C TRP A 22 -15.94 0.03 -0.52
N ALA A 23 -16.03 1.36 -0.40
CA ALA A 23 -15.37 2.27 -1.32
C ALA A 23 -13.83 2.12 -1.30
N HIS A 24 -13.25 1.86 -0.12
CA HIS A 24 -11.82 1.58 0.02
C HIS A 24 -11.43 0.27 -0.66
N PHE A 25 -12.22 -0.80 -0.46
CA PHE A 25 -12.06 -2.07 -1.15
C PHE A 25 -12.03 -1.90 -2.68
N LEU A 26 -12.95 -1.11 -3.23
CA LEU A 26 -13.02 -0.85 -4.68
C LEU A 26 -11.87 0.01 -5.17
N ASN A 27 -11.51 1.07 -4.43
CA ASN A 27 -10.43 1.99 -4.80
C ASN A 27 -9.07 1.29 -4.83
N ASP A 28 -8.76 0.55 -3.76
CA ASP A 28 -7.48 -0.15 -3.66
C ASP A 28 -7.40 -1.36 -4.59
N GLY A 29 -8.52 -2.01 -4.84
CA GLY A 29 -8.62 -3.02 -5.88
C GLY A 29 -8.28 -2.45 -7.25
N ALA A 30 -8.97 -1.40 -7.67
CA ALA A 30 -8.76 -0.74 -8.97
C ALA A 30 -7.32 -0.19 -9.12
N ALA A 31 -6.72 0.28 -8.03
CA ALA A 31 -5.37 0.84 -8.05
C ALA A 31 -4.24 -0.21 -7.96
N ASN A 32 -4.52 -1.46 -7.62
CA ASN A 32 -3.45 -2.43 -7.32
C ASN A 32 -3.57 -3.77 -8.07
N TYR A 33 -4.42 -3.91 -9.07
CA TYR A 33 -4.54 -5.17 -9.82
C TYR A 33 -3.44 -5.37 -10.89
N LEU A 34 -2.72 -4.31 -11.25
CA LEU A 34 -1.71 -4.32 -12.30
C LEU A 34 -0.71 -5.50 -12.23
N PRO A 35 -0.15 -5.87 -11.06
CA PRO A 35 0.77 -7.02 -10.98
C PRO A 35 0.18 -8.32 -11.51
N GLY A 36 -1.12 -8.55 -11.31
CA GLY A 36 -1.80 -9.77 -11.75
C GLY A 36 -1.95 -9.88 -13.27
N VAL A 37 -1.90 -8.76 -13.99
CA VAL A 37 -2.08 -8.72 -15.46
C VAL A 37 -0.87 -8.17 -16.20
N LEU A 38 0.17 -7.73 -15.49
CA LEU A 38 1.38 -7.14 -16.09
C LEU A 38 2.03 -8.06 -17.15
N PRO A 39 2.17 -9.37 -16.94
CA PRO A 39 2.70 -10.25 -17.98
C PRO A 39 1.87 -10.22 -19.27
N ALA A 40 0.55 -10.22 -19.16
CA ALA A 40 -0.35 -10.17 -20.31
C ALA A 40 -0.27 -8.81 -21.05
N ILE A 41 -0.14 -7.70 -20.30
CA ILE A 41 0.05 -6.36 -20.88
C ILE A 41 1.36 -6.27 -21.67
N LEU A 42 2.47 -6.78 -21.09
CA LEU A 42 3.77 -6.76 -21.78
C LEU A 42 3.71 -7.53 -23.10
N ILE A 43 3.07 -8.69 -23.13
CA ILE A 43 2.89 -9.51 -24.34
C ILE A 43 1.99 -8.77 -25.34
N SER A 44 0.83 -8.29 -24.91
CA SER A 44 -0.17 -7.64 -25.77
C SER A 44 0.36 -6.38 -26.45
N LEU A 45 1.18 -5.60 -25.78
CA LEU A 45 1.78 -4.36 -26.29
C LEU A 45 3.19 -4.58 -26.89
N ASN A 46 3.65 -5.82 -26.96
CA ASN A 46 5.01 -6.17 -27.41
C ASN A 46 6.11 -5.35 -26.69
N LEU A 47 5.96 -5.23 -25.36
CA LEU A 47 6.89 -4.48 -24.52
C LEU A 47 7.92 -5.40 -23.87
N SER A 48 9.16 -4.91 -23.75
CA SER A 48 10.22 -5.62 -23.03
C SER A 48 9.95 -5.69 -21.52
N VAL A 49 10.36 -6.79 -20.88
CA VAL A 49 10.40 -6.93 -19.41
C VAL A 49 11.22 -5.83 -18.75
N ALA A 50 12.18 -5.21 -19.46
CA ALA A 50 12.91 -4.03 -18.98
C ALA A 50 11.99 -2.89 -18.53
N LEU A 51 10.79 -2.78 -19.11
CA LEU A 51 9.82 -1.75 -18.79
C LEU A 51 8.92 -2.09 -17.59
N ALA A 52 8.96 -3.33 -17.08
CA ALA A 52 8.10 -3.77 -15.99
C ALA A 52 8.23 -2.86 -14.75
N GLY A 53 9.46 -2.56 -14.34
CA GLY A 53 9.72 -1.64 -13.23
C GLY A 53 9.23 -0.21 -13.51
N THR A 54 9.42 0.30 -14.73
CA THR A 54 8.95 1.64 -15.14
C THR A 54 7.42 1.71 -15.13
N ILE A 55 6.75 0.69 -15.63
CA ILE A 55 5.29 0.58 -15.63
C ILE A 55 4.75 0.60 -14.20
N MET A 56 5.33 -0.19 -13.30
CA MET A 56 4.96 -0.17 -11.89
C MET A 56 5.28 1.16 -11.22
N ALA A 57 6.43 1.77 -11.52
CA ALA A 57 6.82 3.06 -10.95
C ALA A 57 5.85 4.18 -11.33
N ALA A 58 5.30 4.20 -12.55
CA ALA A 58 4.32 5.21 -12.97
C ALA A 58 3.09 5.23 -12.05
N LEU A 59 2.59 4.06 -11.66
CA LEU A 59 1.49 3.93 -10.69
C LEU A 59 1.92 4.36 -9.27
N LEU A 60 3.06 3.86 -8.79
CA LEU A 60 3.51 4.06 -7.42
C LEU A 60 3.94 5.50 -7.13
N ILE A 61 4.54 6.19 -8.10
CA ILE A 61 4.89 7.62 -7.98
C ILE A 61 3.62 8.46 -7.81
N GLY A 62 2.57 8.17 -8.59
CA GLY A 62 1.27 8.83 -8.41
C GLY A 62 0.70 8.62 -6.99
N GLN A 63 0.78 7.40 -6.46
CA GLN A 63 0.34 7.09 -5.09
C GLN A 63 1.22 7.79 -4.04
N ALA A 64 2.51 8.00 -4.29
CA ALA A 64 3.43 8.68 -3.38
C ALA A 64 3.11 10.19 -3.20
N LEU A 65 2.26 10.78 -4.05
CA LEU A 65 1.81 12.15 -3.93
C LEU A 65 0.78 12.38 -2.80
N GLN A 66 0.34 11.35 -2.10
CA GLN A 66 -0.66 11.44 -1.01
C GLN A 66 -0.39 12.57 0.00
N PRO A 67 0.85 12.82 0.49
CA PRO A 67 1.11 13.92 1.42
C PRO A 67 0.80 15.31 0.81
N LEU A 68 1.16 15.52 -0.45
CA LEU A 68 0.91 16.79 -1.15
C LEU A 68 -0.59 16.99 -1.43
N VAL A 69 -1.24 15.92 -1.85
CA VAL A 69 -2.70 15.91 -2.09
C VAL A 69 -3.46 16.10 -0.77
N GLY A 70 -2.96 15.56 0.35
CA GLY A 70 -3.53 15.77 1.68
C GLY A 70 -3.55 17.25 2.06
N LEU A 71 -2.45 17.97 1.83
CA LEU A 71 -2.38 19.42 2.06
C LEU A 71 -3.36 20.21 1.18
N LEU A 72 -3.55 19.81 -0.07
CA LEU A 72 -4.53 20.41 -0.97
C LEU A 72 -5.95 20.11 -0.51
N ALA A 73 -6.20 18.89 -0.09
CA ALA A 73 -7.50 18.41 0.37
C ALA A 73 -7.97 19.13 1.64
N ASP A 74 -7.05 19.47 2.54
CA ASP A 74 -7.35 20.25 3.73
C ASP A 74 -7.88 21.66 3.40
N ARG A 75 -7.51 22.21 2.22
CA ARG A 75 -8.00 23.50 1.74
C ARG A 75 -9.31 23.42 0.97
N LEU A 76 -9.52 22.37 0.19
CA LEU A 76 -10.66 22.23 -0.73
C LEU A 76 -11.88 21.52 -0.12
N GLY A 77 -11.68 20.81 0.99
CA GLY A 77 -12.72 19.96 1.60
C GLY A 77 -12.79 18.55 0.98
N GLY A 78 -13.17 17.56 1.84
CA GLY A 78 -12.80 16.17 1.59
C GLY A 78 -13.72 15.32 0.73
N ARG A 79 -15.03 15.59 0.72
CA ARG A 79 -16.02 14.66 0.12
C ARG A 79 -15.80 14.44 -1.38
N LEU A 80 -15.64 15.51 -2.14
CA LEU A 80 -15.46 15.43 -3.60
C LEU A 80 -14.15 14.76 -3.97
N MET A 81 -13.09 14.92 -3.17
CA MET A 81 -11.80 14.27 -3.40
C MET A 81 -11.90 12.75 -3.22
N VAL A 82 -12.63 12.26 -2.20
CA VAL A 82 -12.89 10.83 -2.03
C VAL A 82 -13.63 10.25 -3.23
N VAL A 83 -14.67 10.95 -3.71
CA VAL A 83 -15.45 10.51 -4.88
C VAL A 83 -14.61 10.56 -6.16
N ALA A 84 -13.85 11.65 -6.39
CA ALA A 84 -12.97 11.78 -7.54
C ALA A 84 -11.86 10.74 -7.53
N GLY A 85 -11.33 10.43 -6.34
CA GLY A 85 -10.34 9.37 -6.15
C GLY A 85 -10.85 8.00 -6.61
N LEU A 86 -11.99 7.56 -6.09
CA LEU A 86 -12.60 6.29 -6.51
C LEU A 86 -12.97 6.29 -8.00
N ALA A 87 -13.58 7.37 -8.50
CA ALA A 87 -13.96 7.48 -9.90
C ALA A 87 -12.76 7.40 -10.82
N GLY A 88 -11.69 8.17 -10.54
CA GLY A 88 -10.50 8.22 -11.35
C GLY A 88 -9.68 6.92 -11.30
N SER A 89 -9.53 6.30 -10.12
CA SER A 89 -8.86 4.99 -9.99
C SER A 89 -9.61 3.92 -10.77
N SER A 90 -10.96 3.90 -10.66
CA SER A 90 -11.78 2.92 -11.37
C SER A 90 -11.80 3.16 -12.88
N LEU A 91 -11.96 4.41 -13.33
CA LEU A 91 -11.91 4.76 -14.76
C LEU A 91 -10.54 4.42 -15.35
N GLY A 92 -9.46 4.81 -14.66
CA GLY A 92 -8.11 4.43 -15.07
C GLY A 92 -7.95 2.91 -15.18
N GLY A 93 -8.46 2.17 -14.18
CA GLY A 93 -8.47 0.71 -14.21
C GLY A 93 -9.21 0.13 -15.43
N ALA A 94 -10.35 0.72 -15.81
CA ALA A 94 -11.06 0.33 -17.04
C ALA A 94 -10.22 0.59 -18.30
N LEU A 95 -9.53 1.75 -18.35
CA LEU A 95 -8.78 2.20 -19.52
C LEU A 95 -7.52 1.38 -19.79
N VAL A 96 -6.96 0.69 -18.80
CA VAL A 96 -5.78 -0.18 -19.00
C VAL A 96 -6.01 -1.22 -20.09
N GLY A 97 -7.25 -1.73 -20.23
CA GLY A 97 -7.60 -2.71 -21.28
C GLY A 97 -7.63 -2.15 -22.70
N PHE A 98 -7.58 -0.84 -22.87
CA PHE A 98 -7.73 -0.16 -24.16
C PHE A 98 -6.49 0.63 -24.60
N VAL A 99 -5.40 0.57 -23.83
CA VAL A 99 -4.16 1.26 -24.18
C VAL A 99 -3.51 0.62 -25.42
N SER A 100 -2.93 1.46 -26.28
CA SER A 100 -2.33 1.02 -27.54
C SER A 100 -0.79 1.04 -27.53
N GLY A 101 -0.16 1.41 -26.41
CA GLY A 101 1.29 1.45 -26.30
C GLY A 101 1.77 1.97 -24.94
N LEU A 102 3.09 2.06 -24.80
CA LEU A 102 3.74 2.41 -23.53
C LEU A 102 3.26 3.76 -22.97
N TRP A 103 3.24 4.81 -23.78
CA TRP A 103 2.94 6.16 -23.29
C TRP A 103 1.50 6.29 -22.81
N SER A 104 0.54 5.68 -23.52
CA SER A 104 -0.86 5.65 -23.09
C SER A 104 -1.02 4.83 -21.80
N LEU A 105 -0.30 3.71 -21.67
CA LEU A 105 -0.26 2.91 -20.46
C LEU A 105 0.29 3.73 -19.27
N LEU A 106 1.45 4.37 -19.43
CA LEU A 106 2.05 5.19 -18.37
C LEU A 106 1.13 6.33 -17.95
N GLY A 107 0.47 7.01 -18.88
CA GLY A 107 -0.50 8.06 -18.61
C GLY A 107 -1.71 7.56 -17.80
N VAL A 108 -2.27 6.41 -18.18
CA VAL A 108 -3.38 5.78 -17.44
C VAL A 108 -2.95 5.34 -16.04
N LEU A 109 -1.76 4.76 -15.88
CA LEU A 109 -1.25 4.36 -14.57
C LEU A 109 -0.95 5.56 -13.68
N ALA A 110 -0.42 6.66 -14.22
CA ALA A 110 -0.26 7.91 -13.50
C ALA A 110 -1.62 8.46 -13.04
N LEU A 111 -2.65 8.42 -13.90
CA LEU A 111 -4.02 8.80 -13.54
C LEU A 111 -4.54 7.96 -12.37
N ILE A 112 -4.37 6.63 -12.41
CA ILE A 112 -4.76 5.73 -11.31
C ILE A 112 -4.03 6.12 -10.02
N GLY A 113 -2.72 6.29 -10.08
CA GLY A 113 -1.89 6.61 -8.90
C GLY A 113 -2.27 7.95 -8.28
N ILE A 114 -2.45 9.00 -9.09
CA ILE A 114 -2.89 10.32 -8.63
C ILE A 114 -4.30 10.26 -8.05
N SER A 115 -5.22 9.56 -8.70
CA SER A 115 -6.60 9.40 -8.22
C SER A 115 -6.63 8.66 -6.89
N ASN A 116 -5.83 7.61 -6.73
CA ASN A 116 -5.66 6.90 -5.47
C ASN A 116 -5.15 7.83 -4.36
N SER A 117 -4.26 8.77 -4.69
CA SER A 117 -3.76 9.76 -3.74
C SER A 117 -4.83 10.77 -3.28
N PHE A 118 -5.87 11.03 -4.09
CA PHE A 118 -7.01 11.86 -3.68
C PHE A 118 -7.93 11.17 -2.69
N PHE A 119 -8.06 9.84 -2.78
CA PHE A 119 -8.97 9.07 -1.94
C PHE A 119 -8.50 9.01 -0.49
N HIS A 120 -7.25 8.60 -0.24
CA HIS A 120 -6.79 8.16 1.08
C HIS A 120 -6.79 9.22 2.18
N PRO A 121 -6.20 10.42 2.02
CA PRO A 121 -6.09 11.37 3.12
C PRO A 121 -7.44 11.76 3.70
N GLN A 122 -8.41 12.01 2.82
CA GLN A 122 -9.74 12.46 3.21
C GLN A 122 -10.63 11.33 3.71
N ALA A 123 -10.49 10.13 3.13
CA ALA A 123 -11.19 8.95 3.63
C ALA A 123 -10.75 8.62 5.07
N LEU A 124 -9.45 8.59 5.34
CA LEU A 124 -8.89 8.33 6.67
C LEU A 124 -9.35 9.36 7.72
N ALA A 125 -9.33 10.66 7.36
CA ALA A 125 -9.82 11.72 8.24
C ALA A 125 -11.32 11.55 8.51
N GLY A 126 -12.11 11.18 7.49
CA GLY A 126 -13.55 10.96 7.62
C GLY A 126 -13.91 9.75 8.47
N ILE A 127 -13.18 8.66 8.35
CA ILE A 127 -13.40 7.44 9.16
C ILE A 127 -13.23 7.71 10.64
N ARG A 128 -12.28 8.54 11.02
CA ARG A 128 -12.07 8.94 12.42
C ARG A 128 -13.32 9.61 13.01
N GLN A 129 -14.00 10.42 12.20
CA GLN A 129 -15.26 11.08 12.58
C GLN A 129 -16.41 10.07 12.68
N LEU A 130 -16.55 9.17 11.70
CA LEU A 130 -17.61 8.15 11.67
C LEU A 130 -17.52 7.12 12.80
N GLY A 131 -16.32 6.91 13.34
CA GLY A 131 -16.06 5.96 14.42
C GLY A 131 -16.66 6.38 15.77
N GLY A 132 -17.01 7.66 15.96
CA GLY A 132 -17.61 8.17 17.18
C GLY A 132 -16.79 7.80 18.42
N SER A 133 -17.37 7.01 19.31
CA SER A 133 -16.70 6.53 20.55
C SER A 133 -15.63 5.44 20.31
N ARG A 134 -15.57 4.84 19.10
CA ARG A 134 -14.66 3.73 18.76
C ARG A 134 -13.87 3.99 17.48
N PRO A 135 -13.10 5.10 17.38
CA PRO A 135 -12.41 5.48 16.15
C PRO A 135 -11.34 4.47 15.71
N GLY A 136 -10.70 3.77 16.65
CA GLY A 136 -9.71 2.73 16.34
C GLY A 136 -10.35 1.53 15.62
N MET A 137 -11.50 1.04 16.10
CA MET A 137 -12.22 -0.05 15.45
C MET A 137 -12.70 0.35 14.05
N ALA A 138 -13.24 1.56 13.90
CA ALA A 138 -13.67 2.08 12.60
C ALA A 138 -12.51 2.14 11.60
N MET A 139 -11.35 2.60 12.05
CA MET A 139 -10.13 2.62 11.24
C MET A 139 -9.69 1.21 10.82
N SER A 140 -9.72 0.23 11.74
CA SER A 140 -9.35 -1.15 11.43
C SER A 140 -10.28 -1.76 10.37
N ILE A 141 -11.60 -1.60 10.52
CA ILE A 141 -12.59 -2.09 9.53
C ILE A 141 -12.35 -1.46 8.15
N PHE A 142 -12.11 -0.15 8.12
CA PHE A 142 -11.82 0.57 6.89
C PHE A 142 -10.53 0.06 6.23
N MET A 143 -9.44 -0.10 6.98
CA MET A 143 -8.16 -0.59 6.47
C MET A 143 -8.27 -2.01 5.92
N VAL A 144 -8.98 -2.91 6.62
CA VAL A 144 -9.24 -4.28 6.12
C VAL A 144 -9.95 -4.23 4.75
N GLY A 145 -10.91 -3.30 4.55
CA GLY A 145 -11.55 -3.13 3.25
C GLY A 145 -10.53 -2.89 2.13
N GLY A 146 -9.64 -1.93 2.29
CA GLY A 146 -8.59 -1.62 1.31
C GLY A 146 -7.62 -2.79 1.07
N GLU A 147 -7.14 -3.41 2.15
CA GLU A 147 -6.20 -4.54 2.03
C GLU A 147 -6.83 -5.75 1.31
N VAL A 148 -8.10 -6.06 1.58
CA VAL A 148 -8.82 -7.13 0.88
C VAL A 148 -8.99 -6.77 -0.61
N GLY A 149 -9.31 -5.51 -0.93
CA GLY A 149 -9.36 -5.03 -2.31
C GLY A 149 -8.03 -5.21 -3.03
N ARG A 150 -6.97 -4.68 -2.44
CA ARG A 150 -5.59 -4.80 -2.96
C ARG A 150 -5.19 -6.26 -3.19
N GLY A 151 -5.53 -7.14 -2.26
CA GLY A 151 -5.17 -8.55 -2.34
C GLY A 151 -5.98 -9.34 -3.35
N LEU A 152 -7.29 -9.08 -3.47
CA LEU A 152 -8.19 -9.89 -4.31
C LEU A 152 -8.14 -9.51 -5.79
N TRP A 153 -7.99 -8.22 -6.11
CA TRP A 153 -8.09 -7.72 -7.47
C TRP A 153 -7.05 -8.30 -8.45
N PRO A 154 -5.78 -8.57 -8.08
CA PRO A 154 -4.84 -9.22 -9.01
C PRO A 154 -5.35 -10.55 -9.54
N ALA A 155 -5.91 -11.41 -8.69
CA ALA A 155 -6.49 -12.69 -9.11
C ALA A 155 -7.75 -12.49 -9.96
N LEU A 156 -8.66 -11.59 -9.56
CA LEU A 156 -9.87 -11.29 -10.33
C LEU A 156 -9.52 -10.73 -11.72
N ALA A 157 -8.59 -9.78 -11.81
CA ALA A 157 -8.18 -9.19 -13.07
C ALA A 157 -7.53 -10.23 -14.00
N SER A 158 -6.64 -11.07 -13.46
CA SER A 158 -6.02 -12.13 -14.25
C SER A 158 -7.05 -13.15 -14.75
N TRP A 159 -8.05 -13.47 -13.92
CA TRP A 159 -9.15 -14.35 -14.34
C TRP A 159 -9.98 -13.72 -15.47
N VAL A 160 -10.37 -12.44 -15.36
CA VAL A 160 -11.07 -11.69 -16.43
C VAL A 160 -10.27 -11.72 -17.72
N VAL A 161 -8.95 -11.47 -17.63
CA VAL A 161 -8.07 -11.45 -18.81
C VAL A 161 -7.98 -12.83 -19.47
N VAL A 162 -7.90 -13.90 -18.69
CA VAL A 162 -7.84 -15.26 -19.24
C VAL A 162 -9.15 -15.66 -19.91
N GLN A 163 -10.31 -15.27 -19.33
CA GLN A 163 -11.62 -15.64 -19.88
C GLN A 163 -12.04 -14.80 -21.09
N TRP A 164 -11.76 -13.50 -21.07
CA TRP A 164 -12.33 -12.56 -22.04
C TRP A 164 -11.31 -11.61 -22.67
N GLY A 165 -10.07 -11.59 -22.21
CA GLY A 165 -9.00 -10.71 -22.68
C GLY A 165 -8.92 -9.38 -21.93
N LEU A 166 -7.81 -8.63 -22.19
CA LEU A 166 -7.51 -7.36 -21.54
C LEU A 166 -8.62 -6.31 -21.71
N GLY A 167 -9.26 -6.27 -22.89
CA GLY A 167 -10.33 -5.32 -23.18
C GLY A 167 -11.55 -5.41 -22.27
N TYR A 168 -11.69 -6.48 -21.50
CA TYR A 168 -12.82 -6.66 -20.57
C TYR A 168 -12.49 -6.24 -19.12
N LEU A 169 -11.30 -5.70 -18.83
CA LEU A 169 -10.96 -5.19 -17.49
C LEU A 169 -11.93 -4.14 -16.96
N TRP A 170 -12.62 -3.42 -17.84
CA TRP A 170 -13.66 -2.46 -17.46
C TRP A 170 -14.79 -3.05 -16.63
N VAL A 171 -15.05 -4.36 -16.74
CA VAL A 171 -16.10 -5.05 -15.95
C VAL A 171 -15.83 -4.92 -14.44
N LEU A 172 -14.54 -4.90 -14.04
CA LEU A 172 -14.14 -4.73 -12.64
C LEU A 172 -14.45 -3.34 -12.08
N THR A 173 -14.78 -2.37 -12.93
CA THR A 173 -15.12 -1.01 -12.51
C THR A 173 -16.61 -0.82 -12.24
N LEU A 174 -17.45 -1.73 -12.71
CA LEU A 174 -18.90 -1.63 -12.55
C LEU A 174 -19.34 -1.45 -11.09
N PRO A 175 -18.83 -2.23 -10.12
CA PRO A 175 -19.19 -2.04 -8.72
C PRO A 175 -18.87 -0.62 -8.21
N ALA A 176 -17.75 -0.04 -8.66
CA ALA A 176 -17.38 1.33 -8.29
C ALA A 176 -18.35 2.36 -8.90
N LEU A 177 -18.67 2.25 -10.19
CA LEU A 177 -19.59 3.15 -10.86
C LEU A 177 -20.97 3.17 -10.17
N PHE A 178 -21.52 2.02 -9.83
CA PHE A 178 -22.78 1.92 -9.09
C PHE A 178 -22.68 2.46 -7.66
N SER A 179 -21.50 2.47 -7.07
CA SER A 179 -21.26 2.96 -5.72
C SER A 179 -21.03 4.47 -5.65
N LEU A 180 -20.65 5.15 -6.75
CA LEU A 180 -20.33 6.58 -6.75
C LEU A 180 -21.49 7.46 -6.21
N PRO A 181 -22.77 7.28 -6.62
CA PRO A 181 -23.86 8.07 -6.08
C PRO A 181 -24.07 7.85 -4.57
N LEU A 182 -23.84 6.61 -4.11
CA LEU A 182 -23.95 6.26 -2.69
C LEU A 182 -22.77 6.84 -1.89
N LEU A 183 -21.59 6.87 -2.47
CA LEU A 183 -20.39 7.43 -1.84
C LEU A 183 -20.56 8.93 -1.54
N LEU A 184 -21.30 9.66 -2.36
CA LEU A 184 -21.70 11.06 -2.06
C LEU A 184 -22.52 11.18 -0.77
N ARG A 185 -23.22 10.13 -0.35
CA ARG A 185 -23.98 10.08 0.91
C ARG A 185 -23.13 9.56 2.06
N TRP A 186 -22.26 8.59 1.82
CA TRP A 186 -21.43 7.94 2.83
C TRP A 186 -20.24 8.80 3.25
N ALA A 187 -19.58 9.46 2.31
CA ALA A 187 -18.39 10.25 2.61
C ALA A 187 -18.73 11.44 3.53
N PRO A 188 -18.05 11.59 4.66
CA PRO A 188 -18.27 12.69 5.57
C PRO A 188 -17.84 14.03 4.95
N ARG A 189 -18.51 15.10 5.38
CA ARG A 189 -18.09 16.48 5.06
C ARG A 189 -17.05 16.89 6.07
N LEU A 190 -15.81 17.01 5.62
CA LEU A 190 -14.74 17.53 6.44
C LEU A 190 -14.58 19.03 6.16
N PRO A 191 -14.56 19.88 7.20
CA PRO A 191 -14.28 21.29 7.02
C PRO A 191 -12.83 21.48 6.59
N ALA A 192 -12.55 22.52 5.81
CA ALA A 192 -11.19 22.95 5.51
C ALA A 192 -10.43 23.24 6.82
N ARG A 193 -9.19 22.79 6.90
CA ARG A 193 -8.35 22.92 8.09
C ARG A 193 -7.08 23.69 7.74
N THR A 194 -6.81 24.76 8.46
CA THR A 194 -5.51 25.42 8.44
C THR A 194 -4.64 24.78 9.52
N ALA A 195 -3.65 23.99 9.11
CA ALA A 195 -2.65 23.48 10.04
C ALA A 195 -1.53 24.52 10.19
N GLU A 196 -1.30 25.02 11.41
CA GLU A 196 -0.07 25.73 11.73
C GLU A 196 1.09 24.74 11.76
N ALA A 197 2.13 25.01 10.98
CA ALA A 197 3.33 24.18 10.95
C ALA A 197 4.21 24.52 12.16
N THR A 198 4.43 23.57 13.05
CA THR A 198 5.41 23.71 14.12
C THR A 198 6.83 23.56 13.57
N PRO A 199 7.79 24.46 13.87
CA PRO A 199 9.17 24.30 13.44
C PRO A 199 9.78 22.99 13.96
N ILE A 200 10.56 22.31 13.13
CA ILE A 200 11.20 21.03 13.46
C ILE A 200 12.70 21.24 13.65
N ALA A 201 13.23 20.75 14.75
CA ALA A 201 14.67 20.72 15.03
C ALA A 201 15.36 19.59 14.25
N TRP A 202 15.54 19.76 12.94
CA TRP A 202 16.08 18.72 12.04
C TRP A 202 17.42 18.13 12.48
N ARG A 203 18.28 18.89 13.17
CA ARG A 203 19.59 18.40 13.63
C ARG A 203 19.46 17.21 14.57
N ASP A 204 18.43 17.19 15.40
CA ASP A 204 18.25 16.16 16.42
C ASP A 204 17.56 14.92 15.85
N HIS A 205 16.79 15.08 14.78
CA HIS A 205 15.97 14.03 14.18
C HIS A 205 16.56 13.42 12.90
N ALA A 206 17.55 14.08 12.25
CA ALA A 206 18.05 13.68 10.93
C ALA A 206 18.57 12.23 10.89
N GLY A 207 19.34 11.81 11.89
CA GLY A 207 19.91 10.46 11.96
C GLY A 207 18.84 9.37 12.05
N PRO A 208 17.94 9.42 13.05
CA PRO A 208 16.81 8.48 13.17
C PRO A 208 15.87 8.50 11.97
N VAL A 209 15.54 9.68 11.42
CA VAL A 209 14.70 9.82 10.23
C VAL A 209 15.33 9.14 9.01
N THR A 210 16.62 9.40 8.76
CA THR A 210 17.34 8.79 7.61
C THR A 210 17.36 7.26 7.72
N ARG A 211 17.61 6.71 8.90
CA ARG A 211 17.57 5.25 9.13
C ARG A 211 16.18 4.67 8.89
N LEU A 212 15.15 5.35 9.40
CA LEU A 212 13.76 4.91 9.20
C LEU A 212 13.34 4.96 7.73
N VAL A 213 13.68 6.04 7.03
CA VAL A 213 13.39 6.18 5.59
C VAL A 213 14.14 5.10 4.80
N ALA A 214 15.42 4.86 5.08
CA ALA A 214 16.19 3.81 4.44
C ALA A 214 15.60 2.41 4.70
N PHE A 215 15.26 2.09 5.96
CA PHE A 215 14.58 0.85 6.33
C PHE A 215 13.25 0.69 5.57
N SER A 216 12.40 1.71 5.62
CA SER A 216 11.08 1.68 4.99
C SER A 216 11.17 1.61 3.46
N THR A 217 12.19 2.24 2.85
CA THR A 217 12.47 2.15 1.40
C THR A 217 12.84 0.73 1.00
N LEU A 218 13.76 0.08 1.71
CA LEU A 218 14.20 -1.29 1.40
C LEU A 218 13.04 -2.28 1.60
N ARG A 219 12.24 -2.12 2.65
CA ARG A 219 11.04 -2.91 2.87
C ARG A 219 10.03 -2.73 1.72
N SER A 220 9.73 -1.48 1.33
CA SER A 220 8.80 -1.19 0.24
C SER A 220 9.33 -1.69 -1.09
N LEU A 221 10.63 -1.56 -1.34
CA LEU A 221 11.29 -2.12 -2.52
C LEU A 221 11.11 -3.64 -2.57
N MET A 222 11.28 -4.36 -1.45
CA MET A 222 11.03 -5.80 -1.39
C MET A 222 9.57 -6.13 -1.76
N ILE A 223 8.58 -5.41 -1.19
CA ILE A 223 7.16 -5.61 -1.51
C ILE A 223 6.94 -5.38 -3.02
N PHE A 224 7.37 -4.25 -3.55
CA PHE A 224 7.13 -3.89 -4.96
C PHE A 224 7.86 -4.84 -5.91
N THR A 225 9.05 -5.31 -5.54
CA THR A 225 9.79 -6.30 -6.34
C THR A 225 9.07 -7.64 -6.37
N VAL A 226 8.59 -8.13 -5.23
CA VAL A 226 7.86 -9.40 -5.15
C VAL A 226 6.55 -9.32 -5.97
N VAL A 227 5.73 -8.27 -5.78
CA VAL A 227 4.46 -8.15 -6.50
C VAL A 227 4.66 -7.98 -8.01
N THR A 228 5.77 -7.40 -8.45
CA THR A 228 6.07 -7.17 -9.87
C THR A 228 6.68 -8.38 -10.54
N PHE A 229 7.74 -8.94 -9.92
CA PHE A 229 8.57 -9.92 -10.61
C PHE A 229 8.20 -11.37 -10.32
N VAL A 230 7.43 -11.70 -9.26
CA VAL A 230 6.94 -13.07 -9.04
C VAL A 230 5.99 -13.51 -10.15
N PRO A 231 4.94 -12.74 -10.54
CA PRO A 231 4.08 -13.14 -11.67
C PRO A 231 4.84 -13.22 -13.00
N LEU A 232 5.79 -12.31 -13.23
CA LEU A 232 6.62 -12.31 -14.43
C LEU A 232 7.54 -13.54 -14.49
N ALA A 233 8.25 -13.85 -13.41
CA ALA A 233 9.12 -15.02 -13.33
C ALA A 233 8.32 -16.32 -13.53
N TRP A 234 7.13 -16.41 -12.91
CA TRP A 234 6.25 -17.55 -13.03
C TRP A 234 5.76 -17.78 -14.47
N THR A 235 5.29 -16.72 -15.14
CA THR A 235 4.78 -16.82 -16.51
C THR A 235 5.90 -17.05 -17.52
N GLN A 236 7.09 -16.49 -17.34
CA GLN A 236 8.25 -16.78 -18.18
C GLN A 236 8.75 -18.24 -18.03
N ALA A 237 8.54 -18.82 -16.87
CA ALA A 237 8.80 -20.25 -16.64
C ALA A 237 7.69 -21.19 -17.20
N GLY A 238 6.71 -20.64 -17.93
CA GLY A 238 5.61 -21.39 -18.53
C GLY A 238 4.40 -21.58 -17.61
N GLY A 239 4.38 -20.96 -16.43
CA GLY A 239 3.27 -21.03 -15.50
C GLY A 239 2.06 -20.19 -15.93
N ALA A 240 0.86 -20.58 -15.48
CA ALA A 240 -0.37 -19.87 -15.80
C ALA A 240 -0.40 -18.47 -15.19
N LEU A 241 -0.95 -17.48 -15.92
CA LEU A 241 -1.12 -16.08 -15.48
C LEU A 241 -1.90 -15.99 -14.15
N THR A 242 -3.00 -16.74 -14.05
CA THR A 242 -3.84 -16.79 -12.85
C THR A 242 -3.09 -17.31 -11.62
N THR A 243 -2.20 -18.29 -11.79
CA THR A 243 -1.38 -18.81 -10.68
C THR A 243 -0.40 -17.76 -10.19
N GLY A 244 0.31 -17.07 -11.11
CA GLY A 244 1.24 -15.99 -10.78
C GLY A 244 0.54 -14.82 -10.05
N ALA A 245 -0.65 -14.45 -10.52
CA ALA A 245 -1.48 -13.43 -9.87
C ALA A 245 -1.97 -13.88 -8.48
N SER A 246 -2.37 -15.15 -8.35
CA SER A 246 -2.85 -15.69 -7.08
C SER A 246 -1.76 -15.79 -6.01
N PHE A 247 -0.48 -15.97 -6.38
CA PHE A 247 0.64 -15.85 -5.44
C PHE A 247 0.66 -14.49 -4.77
N ILE A 248 0.46 -13.43 -5.53
CA ILE A 248 0.39 -12.07 -4.99
C ILE A 248 -0.87 -11.89 -4.13
N THR A 249 -1.99 -12.42 -4.58
CA THR A 249 -3.24 -12.43 -3.81
C THR A 249 -3.06 -13.09 -2.44
N VAL A 250 -2.43 -14.26 -2.36
CA VAL A 250 -2.16 -14.94 -1.09
C VAL A 250 -1.24 -14.11 -0.20
N MET A 251 -0.14 -13.58 -0.75
CA MET A 251 0.79 -12.74 0.01
C MET A 251 0.09 -11.51 0.61
N LEU A 252 -0.75 -10.83 -0.17
CA LEU A 252 -1.42 -9.61 0.26
C LEU A 252 -2.56 -9.90 1.24
N LEU A 253 -3.42 -10.88 0.96
CA LEU A 253 -4.56 -11.21 1.84
C LEU A 253 -4.10 -11.79 3.18
N VAL A 254 -3.16 -12.72 3.16
CA VAL A 254 -2.60 -13.29 4.40
C VAL A 254 -1.77 -12.22 5.14
N GLY A 255 -1.15 -11.30 4.41
CA GLY A 255 -0.45 -10.15 4.95
C GLY A 255 -1.31 -9.25 5.84
N VAL A 256 -2.63 -9.20 5.63
CA VAL A 256 -3.57 -8.47 6.52
C VAL A 256 -3.43 -8.90 7.98
N ILE A 257 -3.19 -10.20 8.22
CA ILE A 257 -2.95 -10.75 9.57
C ILE A 257 -1.73 -10.05 10.20
N GLY A 258 -0.67 -9.86 9.40
CA GLY A 258 0.53 -9.14 9.84
C GLY A 258 0.25 -7.68 10.16
N ASN A 259 -0.51 -6.98 9.32
CA ASN A 259 -0.86 -5.59 9.53
C ASN A 259 -1.64 -5.39 10.85
N VAL A 260 -2.67 -6.20 11.09
CA VAL A 260 -3.49 -6.14 12.32
C VAL A 260 -2.70 -6.65 13.52
N GLY A 261 -2.02 -7.79 13.38
CA GLY A 261 -1.28 -8.44 14.47
C GLY A 261 -0.01 -7.71 14.86
N GLY A 262 0.68 -7.06 13.92
CA GLY A 262 1.93 -6.34 14.15
C GLY A 262 1.78 -5.22 15.18
N GLY A 263 0.74 -4.39 15.05
CA GLY A 263 0.44 -3.34 16.02
C GLY A 263 0.26 -3.92 17.44
N HIS A 264 -0.61 -4.94 17.58
CA HIS A 264 -0.89 -5.56 18.86
C HIS A 264 0.34 -6.25 19.49
N LEU A 265 1.13 -6.94 18.67
CA LEU A 265 2.32 -7.63 19.14
C LEU A 265 3.41 -6.64 19.55
N SER A 266 3.53 -5.49 18.87
CA SER A 266 4.50 -4.45 19.20
C SER A 266 4.27 -3.81 20.57
N ASP A 267 3.02 -3.77 21.03
CA ASP A 267 2.68 -3.28 22.36
C ASP A 267 3.21 -4.19 23.49
N LYS A 268 3.48 -5.48 23.18
CA LYS A 268 3.98 -6.48 24.13
C LYS A 268 5.49 -6.66 24.08
N VAL A 269 6.07 -6.72 22.88
CA VAL A 269 7.49 -7.05 22.67
C VAL A 269 8.36 -5.84 22.30
N GLY A 270 7.74 -4.68 22.08
CA GLY A 270 8.40 -3.49 21.60
C GLY A 270 8.43 -3.39 20.06
N ARG A 271 8.53 -2.16 19.56
CA ARG A 271 8.48 -1.89 18.11
C ARG A 271 9.75 -2.33 17.39
N ARG A 272 10.91 -1.98 17.94
CA ARG A 272 12.22 -2.28 17.33
C ARG A 272 12.50 -3.79 17.22
N PRO A 273 12.33 -4.62 18.29
CA PRO A 273 12.53 -6.06 18.19
C PRO A 273 11.63 -6.70 17.15
N LEU A 274 10.37 -6.24 17.05
CA LEU A 274 9.42 -6.77 16.08
C LEU A 274 9.79 -6.39 14.63
N LEU A 275 10.26 -5.16 14.38
CA LEU A 275 10.77 -4.74 13.06
C LEU A 275 11.95 -5.61 12.62
N ILE A 276 12.91 -5.86 13.54
CA ILE A 276 14.08 -6.70 13.28
C ILE A 276 13.63 -8.14 12.95
N ALA A 277 12.81 -8.75 13.81
CA ALA A 277 12.36 -10.13 13.64
C ALA A 277 11.52 -10.29 12.34
N ALA A 278 10.61 -9.35 12.07
CA ALA A 278 9.76 -9.39 10.89
C ALA A 278 10.58 -9.28 9.58
N MET A 279 11.57 -8.38 9.50
CA MET A 279 12.40 -8.24 8.31
C MET A 279 13.40 -9.38 8.14
N ALA A 280 13.96 -9.91 9.23
CA ALA A 280 14.81 -11.09 9.17
C ALA A 280 14.03 -12.31 8.64
N LEU A 281 12.83 -12.54 9.20
CA LEU A 281 11.96 -13.63 8.75
C LEU A 281 11.44 -13.40 7.32
N ALA A 282 11.09 -12.18 6.94
CA ALA A 282 10.71 -11.85 5.57
C ALA A 282 11.84 -12.18 4.58
N SER A 283 13.08 -11.82 4.93
CA SER A 283 14.24 -12.17 4.10
C SER A 283 14.44 -13.68 4.00
N ALA A 284 14.30 -14.41 5.11
CA ALA A 284 14.37 -15.88 5.09
C ALA A 284 13.24 -16.50 4.24
N MET A 285 12.02 -15.96 4.30
CA MET A 285 10.90 -16.44 3.48
C MET A 285 11.10 -16.13 1.99
N LEU A 286 11.65 -14.96 1.64
CA LEU A 286 11.97 -14.67 0.24
C LEU A 286 13.09 -15.59 -0.28
N ALA A 287 14.10 -15.89 0.52
CA ALA A 287 15.12 -16.89 0.19
C ALA A 287 14.48 -18.28 0.02
N ALA A 288 13.62 -18.69 0.94
CA ALA A 288 12.91 -19.96 0.84
C ALA A 288 12.04 -20.04 -0.42
N PHE A 289 11.37 -18.94 -0.81
CA PHE A 289 10.60 -18.86 -2.05
C PHE A 289 11.48 -19.11 -3.29
N LEU A 290 12.65 -18.46 -3.34
CA LEU A 290 13.59 -18.56 -4.46
C LEU A 290 14.25 -19.94 -4.59
N LEU A 291 14.34 -20.68 -3.48
CA LEU A 291 14.98 -22.00 -3.39
C LEU A 291 13.98 -23.17 -3.36
N SER A 292 12.67 -22.89 -3.32
CA SER A 292 11.61 -23.91 -3.20
C SER A 292 10.82 -24.05 -4.50
N SER A 293 9.97 -25.08 -4.56
CA SER A 293 9.07 -25.35 -5.67
C SER A 293 7.77 -26.01 -5.18
N GLY A 294 6.77 -26.09 -6.05
CA GLY A 294 5.51 -26.77 -5.76
C GLY A 294 4.59 -26.03 -4.81
N GLY A 295 3.72 -26.76 -4.11
CA GLY A 295 2.68 -26.19 -3.25
C GLY A 295 3.20 -25.40 -2.04
N TRP A 296 4.44 -25.62 -1.65
CA TRP A 296 5.08 -24.91 -0.54
C TRP A 296 5.24 -23.39 -0.78
N LEU A 297 5.31 -22.99 -2.06
CA LEU A 297 5.40 -21.58 -2.44
C LEU A 297 4.25 -20.72 -1.86
N TRP A 298 3.05 -21.28 -1.75
CA TRP A 298 1.88 -20.59 -1.19
C TRP A 298 2.07 -20.25 0.30
N VAL A 299 2.57 -21.23 1.06
CA VAL A 299 2.82 -21.04 2.50
C VAL A 299 3.90 -19.99 2.72
N VAL A 300 5.00 -20.09 1.98
CA VAL A 300 6.13 -19.19 2.08
C VAL A 300 5.72 -17.75 1.75
N LEU A 301 4.96 -17.55 0.68
CA LEU A 301 4.45 -16.22 0.30
C LEU A 301 3.44 -15.67 1.31
N GLY A 302 2.59 -16.52 1.87
CA GLY A 302 1.67 -16.11 2.94
C GLY A 302 2.43 -15.60 4.17
N VAL A 303 3.45 -16.34 4.64
CA VAL A 303 4.28 -15.94 5.78
C VAL A 303 5.11 -14.68 5.44
N LEU A 304 5.66 -14.60 4.23
CA LEU A 304 6.34 -13.39 3.74
C LEU A 304 5.42 -12.17 3.83
N GLY A 305 4.16 -12.33 3.41
CA GLY A 305 3.15 -11.29 3.52
C GLY A 305 2.92 -10.85 4.97
N ILE A 306 2.71 -11.80 5.90
CA ILE A 306 2.55 -11.49 7.33
C ILE A 306 3.73 -10.65 7.84
N CYS A 307 4.95 -11.07 7.53
CA CYS A 307 6.15 -10.39 8.01
C CYS A 307 6.28 -8.98 7.44
N LEU A 308 6.12 -8.80 6.15
CA LEU A 308 6.26 -7.50 5.49
C LEU A 308 5.19 -6.51 5.95
N PHE A 309 3.94 -6.96 6.05
CA PHE A 309 2.84 -6.09 6.43
C PHE A 309 2.78 -5.80 7.93
N ALA A 310 3.35 -6.66 8.79
CA ALA A 310 3.52 -6.34 10.21
C ALA A 310 4.38 -5.09 10.44
N THR A 311 5.35 -4.82 9.55
CA THR A 311 6.25 -3.67 9.67
C THR A 311 5.61 -2.33 9.27
N LEU A 312 4.48 -2.33 8.54
CA LEU A 312 3.84 -1.10 8.04
C LEU A 312 3.37 -0.18 9.18
N PRO A 313 2.46 -0.63 10.08
CA PRO A 313 1.99 0.22 11.18
C PRO A 313 3.13 0.60 12.13
N LEU A 314 4.11 -0.30 12.34
CA LEU A 314 5.23 -0.05 13.21
C LEU A 314 6.13 1.08 12.67
N GLY A 315 6.42 1.07 11.37
CA GLY A 315 7.21 2.13 10.72
C GLY A 315 6.57 3.51 10.89
N VAL A 316 5.24 3.58 10.76
CA VAL A 316 4.47 4.82 10.98
C VAL A 316 4.55 5.26 12.45
N LEU A 317 4.39 4.33 13.39
CA LEU A 317 4.47 4.65 14.82
C LEU A 317 5.86 5.15 15.22
N VAL A 318 6.93 4.48 14.75
CA VAL A 318 8.31 4.91 14.98
C VAL A 318 8.57 6.29 14.37
N ALA A 319 8.03 6.58 13.19
CA ALA A 319 8.12 7.89 12.56
C ALA A 319 7.48 9.00 13.42
N GLN A 320 6.31 8.71 13.98
CA GLN A 320 5.57 9.63 14.85
C GLN A 320 6.25 9.83 16.21
N ASP A 321 7.01 8.83 16.69
CA ASP A 321 7.81 8.98 17.91
C ASP A 321 9.09 9.79 17.65
N ILE A 322 9.70 9.64 16.48
CA ILE A 322 10.88 10.42 16.09
C ILE A 322 10.51 11.91 15.88
N LEU A 323 9.31 12.18 15.33
CA LEU A 323 8.82 13.54 15.05
C LEU A 323 7.51 13.82 15.80
N PRO A 324 7.55 13.91 17.15
CA PRO A 324 6.35 14.13 17.95
C PRO A 324 5.69 15.48 17.68
N GLU A 325 6.47 16.50 17.28
CA GLU A 325 6.02 17.85 16.94
C GLU A 325 5.20 17.85 15.64
N ASN A 326 5.50 16.93 14.70
CA ASN A 326 4.81 16.83 13.43
C ASN A 326 4.64 15.38 12.98
N ARG A 327 3.72 14.67 13.63
CA ARG A 327 3.41 13.26 13.37
C ARG A 327 2.93 13.00 11.96
N SER A 328 2.25 13.96 11.34
CA SER A 328 1.81 13.84 9.93
C SER A 328 2.99 13.79 8.98
N LEU A 329 3.98 14.66 9.19
CA LEU A 329 5.22 14.63 8.39
C LEU A 329 5.99 13.34 8.62
N GLY A 330 6.13 12.87 9.87
CA GLY A 330 6.73 11.59 10.17
C GLY A 330 6.10 10.45 9.37
N SER A 331 4.78 10.35 9.41
CA SER A 331 4.03 9.34 8.63
C SER A 331 4.24 9.49 7.13
N GLY A 332 4.26 10.74 6.61
CA GLY A 332 4.53 11.04 5.21
C GLY A 332 5.93 10.62 4.76
N LEU A 333 6.94 10.76 5.61
CA LEU A 333 8.31 10.30 5.34
C LEU A 333 8.39 8.78 5.34
N ALA A 334 7.78 8.12 6.33
CA ALA A 334 7.82 6.65 6.45
C ALA A 334 7.06 5.92 5.33
N LEU A 335 6.00 6.50 4.80
CA LEU A 335 5.19 5.91 3.73
C LEU A 335 5.42 6.59 2.37
N GLY A 336 5.17 7.90 2.27
CA GLY A 336 5.21 8.62 1.00
C GLY A 336 6.61 8.67 0.39
N LEU A 337 7.58 9.26 1.12
CA LEU A 337 8.95 9.36 0.63
C LEU A 337 9.59 7.99 0.40
N SER A 338 9.41 7.05 1.35
CA SER A 338 9.98 5.71 1.24
C SER A 338 9.40 4.93 0.08
N ASN A 339 8.09 5.02 -0.17
CA ASN A 339 7.46 4.39 -1.33
C ASN A 339 7.89 5.04 -2.65
N GLY A 340 8.06 6.37 -2.67
CA GLY A 340 8.58 7.08 -3.83
C GLY A 340 10.01 6.65 -4.19
N LEU A 341 10.91 6.55 -3.20
CA LEU A 341 12.27 6.04 -3.40
C LEU A 341 12.28 4.57 -3.85
N ALA A 342 11.41 3.74 -3.27
CA ALA A 342 11.25 2.34 -3.69
C ALA A 342 10.70 2.23 -5.13
N ALA A 343 9.82 3.15 -5.55
CA ALA A 343 9.34 3.21 -6.93
C ALA A 343 10.46 3.53 -7.93
N LEU A 344 11.38 4.43 -7.57
CA LEU A 344 12.59 4.65 -8.37
C LEU A 344 13.51 3.42 -8.37
N GLY A 345 13.63 2.74 -7.23
CA GLY A 345 14.37 1.49 -7.12
C GLY A 345 13.83 0.39 -8.04
N ILE A 346 12.51 0.17 -8.05
CA ILE A 346 11.91 -0.86 -8.91
C ILE A 346 12.03 -0.52 -10.40
N MET A 347 12.00 0.76 -10.76
CA MET A 347 12.24 1.21 -12.12
C MET A 347 13.63 0.77 -12.60
N ALA A 348 14.64 0.88 -11.76
CA ALA A 348 16.00 0.43 -12.07
C ALA A 348 16.13 -1.10 -12.17
N LEU A 349 15.25 -1.87 -11.53
CA LEU A 349 15.26 -3.34 -11.59
C LEU A 349 14.69 -3.92 -12.89
N GLY A 350 13.92 -3.15 -13.66
CA GLY A 350 13.40 -3.60 -14.96
C GLY A 350 14.50 -4.00 -15.96
N PRO A 351 15.48 -3.12 -16.27
CA PRO A 351 16.65 -3.47 -17.11
C PRO A 351 17.44 -4.66 -16.56
N VAL A 352 17.56 -4.78 -15.23
CA VAL A 352 18.21 -5.93 -14.58
C VAL A 352 17.46 -7.23 -14.90
N ALA A 353 16.13 -7.21 -14.81
CA ALA A 353 15.29 -8.35 -15.17
C ALA A 353 15.42 -8.76 -16.65
N ALA A 354 15.55 -7.79 -17.53
CA ALA A 354 15.73 -8.05 -18.95
C ALA A 354 17.11 -8.66 -19.29
N ALA A 355 18.15 -8.22 -18.58
CA ALA A 355 19.52 -8.67 -18.83
C ALA A 355 19.82 -10.05 -18.21
N TRP A 356 19.32 -10.31 -17.01
CA TRP A 356 19.68 -11.48 -16.20
C TRP A 356 18.49 -12.36 -15.76
N GLY A 357 17.28 -12.04 -16.22
CA GLY A 357 16.06 -12.75 -15.88
C GLY A 357 15.30 -12.13 -14.69
N PRO A 358 13.96 -12.36 -14.62
CA PRO A 358 13.06 -11.73 -13.65
C PRO A 358 13.24 -12.22 -12.21
N THR A 359 14.03 -13.27 -11.98
CA THR A 359 14.37 -13.75 -10.63
C THR A 359 15.50 -12.94 -10.00
N VAL A 360 16.39 -12.31 -10.79
CA VAL A 360 17.52 -11.52 -10.25
C VAL A 360 17.05 -10.32 -9.43
N PRO A 361 16.05 -9.52 -9.85
CA PRO A 361 15.43 -8.51 -8.98
C PRO A 361 14.98 -9.03 -7.61
N LEU A 362 14.48 -10.26 -7.53
CA LEU A 362 14.06 -10.87 -6.26
C LEU A 362 15.26 -11.15 -5.34
N TRP A 363 16.40 -11.58 -5.89
CA TRP A 363 17.65 -11.73 -5.14
C TRP A 363 18.19 -10.39 -4.65
N ILE A 364 18.08 -9.32 -5.45
CA ILE A 364 18.46 -7.96 -5.04
C ILE A 364 17.51 -7.47 -3.91
N ALA A 365 16.22 -7.74 -4.00
CA ALA A 365 15.28 -7.41 -2.94
C ALA A 365 15.56 -8.18 -1.65
N LEU A 366 15.97 -9.46 -1.74
CA LEU A 366 16.44 -10.25 -0.61
C LEU A 366 17.65 -9.59 0.06
N ALA A 367 18.66 -9.21 -0.71
CA ALA A 367 19.84 -8.49 -0.19
C ALA A 367 19.43 -7.18 0.51
N GLY A 368 18.52 -6.41 -0.08
CA GLY A 368 17.93 -5.21 0.52
C GLY A 368 17.23 -5.51 1.85
N GLY A 369 16.48 -6.61 1.93
CA GLY A 369 15.83 -7.07 3.16
C GLY A 369 16.84 -7.38 4.25
N VAL A 370 17.92 -8.10 3.93
CA VAL A 370 19.00 -8.39 4.88
C VAL A 370 19.67 -7.10 5.37
N ILE A 371 19.95 -6.15 4.46
CA ILE A 371 20.53 -4.84 4.80
C ILE A 371 19.59 -4.01 5.68
N SER A 372 18.29 -4.17 5.56
CA SER A 372 17.31 -3.43 6.37
C SER A 372 17.34 -3.83 7.86
N VAL A 373 17.78 -5.05 8.20
CA VAL A 373 17.86 -5.54 9.58
C VAL A 373 18.79 -4.69 10.46
N PRO A 374 20.04 -4.42 10.10
CA PRO A 374 20.90 -3.53 10.89
C PRO A 374 20.39 -2.09 10.95
N LEU A 375 19.67 -1.61 9.94
CA LEU A 375 19.02 -0.30 10.00
C LEU A 375 17.95 -0.26 11.09
N ALA A 376 17.15 -1.35 11.23
CA ALA A 376 16.16 -1.47 12.28
C ALA A 376 16.78 -1.50 13.68
N ILE A 377 17.96 -2.10 13.86
CA ILE A 377 18.69 -2.11 15.15
C ILE A 377 19.01 -0.68 15.62
N GLY A 378 19.32 0.22 14.69
CA GLY A 378 19.66 1.62 14.96
C GLY A 378 18.45 2.54 15.17
N LEU A 379 17.20 2.04 15.11
CA LEU A 379 16.00 2.84 15.36
C LEU A 379 15.77 3.01 16.89
N PRO A 380 15.16 4.14 17.29
CA PRO A 380 14.84 4.37 18.70
C PRO A 380 13.85 3.31 19.22
N GLU A 381 14.06 2.89 20.44
CA GLU A 381 13.17 1.97 21.15
C GLU A 381 12.16 2.76 21.97
N HIS A 382 10.89 2.58 21.70
CA HIS A 382 9.84 3.12 22.56
C HIS A 382 9.60 2.11 23.69
N VAL A 383 10.08 2.43 24.89
CA VAL A 383 9.72 1.68 26.10
C VAL A 383 8.35 2.17 26.52
N THR A 384 7.31 1.36 26.28
CA THR A 384 6.00 1.62 26.91
C THR A 384 6.21 1.67 28.41
N PRO A 385 5.83 2.75 29.13
CA PRO A 385 5.91 2.75 30.58
C PRO A 385 5.15 1.52 31.09
N SER A 386 5.83 0.63 31.79
CA SER A 386 5.20 -0.50 32.48
C SER A 386 4.02 0.07 33.24
N ARG A 387 2.80 -0.44 33.01
CA ARG A 387 1.66 -0.17 33.88
C ARG A 387 2.16 -0.50 35.27
N GLN A 388 2.43 0.54 36.05
CA GLN A 388 2.61 0.36 37.49
C GLN A 388 1.31 -0.26 37.99
N ALA A 389 1.46 -1.43 38.54
CA ALA A 389 0.41 -2.27 39.12
C ALA A 389 -0.33 -1.56 40.26
#